data_ad3cd5ec062975134054edce426ba4b5
#
_entry.id   ad3cd5ec062975134054edce426ba4b5
#
_cell.length_a   1.000
_cell.length_b   1.000
_cell.length_c   1.000
_cell.angle_alpha   90.00
_cell.angle_beta   90.00
_cell.angle_gamma   90.00
#
_symmetry.space_group_name_H-M   'P 1'
#
loop_
_entity.id
_entity.type
_entity.pdbx_description
1 polymer ?
#
loop_
_entity_poly.entity_id
_entity_poly.type
_entity_poly.pdbx_seq_one_letter_code
_entity_poly.pdbx_strand_id
1 'polypeptide(L)'
;MVSLAFLLIIACSKDEVTATPPMTSSDASTSTTNEDTTSDSSTSENNNSESTSESTSESTNDVSDSTADTDTTSGGTLIDTIISHFNDFSGVTITSDSEYFYINSYSWPEHGMGKGITSWQEQVPIPQNYTGDNSWTIPLSPEMSSTPLNTSEHLLKGALAVAVNGVPIFNVYNNRGANAYLIGELDDWGGHFGRGDDYHYHLVPTHLESIVGTDNPLAYALDGYPVYGYTEETLDEGFGRYDSDGNYRYHAVNEAPYYIPVMKGVVTLDPATTAPEDQIFPQPVQNPVRSSSDFKGVNGAVVNGMSQTGTNAFSFEYTVSDVKYYVNYSWDENCNFTYTYVDENGNSSNLPTNGALAADSTENTETYNNVNFCKDVSLAGYTSSSDDSNVNDDSNSDTAYSATSTNSTFTLSSIAIDSNGALLEAYKCEEKVNGIEKSIPIHWSNVPEGTITLAISIHGFPNATETNSYLSLWNIDPSVSEIPYGAANDGAWYIGPNKDGTKLSYSSPCSPSGATSTYYMTIYALSSLPSSLPTSDSLTVDYSTLIQSFSEVTIIDQVVLEYTAD
;
A
#
# COMPACT_ATOMS: atom_id res chain seq x y z
N MET A 1 -14.43 69.53 -2.10
CA MET A 1 -14.97 68.98 -3.35
C MET A 1 -15.28 67.49 -3.07
N VAL A 2 -16.53 67.18 -3.10
CA VAL A 2 -17.13 65.88 -2.80
C VAL A 2 -16.98 65.02 -4.05
N SER A 3 -16.55 63.79 -3.93
CA SER A 3 -16.64 62.82 -5.00
C SER A 3 -17.28 61.53 -4.48
N LEU A 4 -18.34 61.20 -5.12
CA LEU A 4 -19.35 60.22 -4.84
C LEU A 4 -18.86 58.82 -5.21
N ALA A 5 -18.95 57.87 -4.30
CA ALA A 5 -18.75 56.45 -4.59
C ALA A 5 -20.08 55.81 -4.98
N PHE A 6 -20.13 55.20 -6.15
CA PHE A 6 -21.26 54.36 -6.60
C PHE A 6 -21.00 52.92 -6.17
N LEU A 7 -21.90 52.42 -5.37
CA LEU A 7 -21.98 51.01 -4.97
C LEU A 7 -22.93 50.29 -5.95
N LEU A 8 -22.40 49.35 -6.72
CA LEU A 8 -23.22 48.49 -7.57
C LEU A 8 -23.43 47.15 -6.82
N ILE A 9 -24.66 46.93 -6.42
CA ILE A 9 -25.12 45.66 -5.88
C ILE A 9 -25.68 44.87 -7.08
N ILE A 10 -25.05 43.72 -7.38
CA ILE A 10 -25.61 42.72 -8.29
C ILE A 10 -26.13 41.56 -7.44
N ALA A 11 -27.46 41.46 -7.37
CA ALA A 11 -28.14 40.30 -6.83
C ALA A 11 -28.15 39.20 -7.90
N CYS A 12 -27.69 38.02 -7.57
CA CYS A 12 -27.83 36.82 -8.39
C CYS A 12 -28.92 35.94 -7.77
N SER A 13 -29.99 35.73 -8.49
CA SER A 13 -31.13 34.89 -8.13
C SER A 13 -30.77 33.42 -8.29
N LYS A 14 -31.20 32.62 -7.31
CA LYS A 14 -31.22 31.16 -7.38
C LYS A 14 -32.35 30.72 -8.32
N ASP A 15 -32.03 29.90 -9.31
CA ASP A 15 -33.03 29.08 -10.01
C ASP A 15 -32.94 27.64 -9.46
N GLU A 16 -34.00 27.27 -8.75
CA GLU A 16 -34.28 25.86 -8.40
C GLU A 16 -34.87 25.17 -9.64
N VAL A 17 -34.21 24.11 -10.09
CA VAL A 17 -34.79 23.18 -11.06
C VAL A 17 -35.34 21.98 -10.31
N THR A 18 -36.65 21.95 -10.15
CA THR A 18 -37.41 20.79 -9.68
C THR A 18 -37.60 19.80 -10.83
N ALA A 19 -37.07 18.61 -10.70
CA ALA A 19 -37.37 17.49 -11.57
C ALA A 19 -38.56 16.69 -11.03
N THR A 20 -39.59 16.60 -11.86
CA THR A 20 -40.79 15.78 -11.61
C THR A 20 -40.60 14.39 -12.21
N PRO A 21 -41.00 13.30 -11.54
CA PRO A 21 -40.95 11.96 -12.11
C PRO A 21 -42.18 11.69 -13.03
N PRO A 22 -42.07 10.83 -14.05
CA PRO A 22 -43.19 10.51 -14.91
C PRO A 22 -44.11 9.47 -14.26
N MET A 23 -45.41 9.73 -14.44
CA MET A 23 -46.53 8.91 -14.00
C MET A 23 -46.66 7.62 -14.82
N THR A 24 -47.01 6.58 -14.10
CA THR A 24 -47.55 5.30 -14.55
C THR A 24 -48.96 5.48 -15.11
N SER A 25 -49.28 4.80 -16.20
CA SER A 25 -50.67 4.51 -16.57
C SER A 25 -50.93 3.02 -16.52
N SER A 26 -51.96 2.71 -15.75
CA SER A 26 -52.63 1.44 -15.57
C SER A 26 -53.53 1.09 -16.78
N ASP A 27 -53.75 -0.21 -16.99
CA ASP A 27 -55.07 -0.86 -17.15
C ASP A 27 -54.83 -2.36 -17.28
N ALA A 28 -55.30 -3.15 -16.42
CA ALA A 28 -56.55 -3.79 -16.06
C ALA A 28 -57.09 -4.78 -17.11
N SER A 29 -57.19 -6.01 -16.78
CA SER A 29 -58.40 -6.83 -16.58
C SER A 29 -58.07 -8.34 -16.55
N THR A 30 -58.44 -8.92 -15.45
CA THR A 30 -59.48 -9.96 -15.19
C THR A 30 -59.34 -11.23 -16.03
N SER A 31 -59.41 -12.40 -15.54
CA SER A 31 -60.17 -13.14 -14.56
C SER A 31 -59.86 -14.63 -14.75
N THR A 32 -59.92 -15.36 -13.87
CA THR A 32 -60.79 -16.25 -13.09
C THR A 32 -60.30 -17.69 -13.06
N THR A 33 -60.21 -18.14 -11.85
CA THR A 33 -60.84 -19.26 -11.17
C THR A 33 -60.41 -20.68 -11.44
N ASN A 34 -60.13 -21.24 -10.33
CA ASN A 34 -60.59 -22.49 -9.67
C ASN A 34 -59.76 -23.74 -9.86
N GLU A 35 -59.34 -24.18 -8.69
CA GLU A 35 -59.81 -25.37 -7.92
C GLU A 35 -59.52 -26.68 -8.63
N ASP A 36 -59.13 -27.74 -8.01
CA ASP A 36 -59.24 -28.28 -6.68
C ASP A 36 -58.55 -29.67 -6.65
N THR A 37 -58.24 -30.07 -5.45
CA THR A 37 -58.33 -31.41 -4.89
C THR A 37 -57.30 -32.50 -5.20
N THR A 38 -56.70 -32.78 -4.08
CA THR A 38 -56.71 -34.07 -3.30
C THR A 38 -55.78 -35.19 -3.70
N SER A 39 -54.97 -35.47 -2.71
CA SER A 39 -54.81 -36.78 -2.01
C SER A 39 -54.28 -37.93 -2.86
N ASP A 40 -53.44 -38.80 -2.42
CA ASP A 40 -53.40 -39.55 -1.20
C ASP A 40 -52.11 -40.38 -1.11
N SER A 41 -51.64 -40.56 0.07
CA SER A 41 -50.95 -41.58 0.79
C SER A 41 -50.62 -42.92 0.09
N SER A 42 -49.48 -43.47 0.45
CA SER A 42 -49.26 -44.76 1.17
C SER A 42 -47.75 -45.08 1.14
N THR A 43 -47.10 -45.08 2.28
CA THR A 43 -46.76 -46.22 3.19
C THR A 43 -46.27 -47.51 2.53
N SER A 44 -45.13 -47.89 2.94
CA SER A 44 -44.67 -49.04 3.78
C SER A 44 -43.32 -49.53 3.30
N GLU A 45 -42.47 -49.56 4.23
CA GLU A 45 -42.00 -50.62 5.17
C GLU A 45 -40.84 -51.45 4.64
N ASN A 46 -39.79 -51.33 5.43
CA ASN A 46 -38.92 -52.33 6.04
C ASN A 46 -38.53 -53.58 5.21
N ASN A 47 -37.23 -53.83 5.17
CA ASN A 47 -36.71 -54.96 5.92
C ASN A 47 -35.17 -54.95 6.09
N ASN A 48 -34.83 -55.19 7.28
CA ASN A 48 -33.64 -55.57 7.96
C ASN A 48 -33.07 -56.90 7.50
N SER A 49 -31.77 -57.08 7.41
CA SER A 49 -31.11 -58.35 7.72
C SER A 49 -29.63 -58.13 8.06
N GLU A 50 -29.36 -58.32 9.31
CA GLU A 50 -28.07 -58.70 9.88
C GLU A 50 -27.50 -59.97 9.29
N SER A 51 -26.19 -60.08 9.20
CA SER A 51 -25.49 -61.32 9.53
C SER A 51 -23.99 -61.04 9.80
N THR A 52 -23.67 -61.26 11.03
CA THR A 52 -22.36 -61.50 11.65
C THR A 52 -21.66 -62.70 11.10
N SER A 53 -20.32 -62.66 11.01
CA SER A 53 -19.48 -63.74 11.58
C SER A 53 -17.99 -63.35 11.59
N GLU A 54 -17.42 -63.51 12.75
CA GLU A 54 -15.99 -63.53 13.10
C GLU A 54 -15.27 -64.72 12.44
N SER A 55 -13.94 -64.58 12.25
CA SER A 55 -12.93 -65.42 12.91
C SER A 55 -11.48 -65.12 12.44
N THR A 56 -10.68 -64.77 13.35
CA THR A 56 -9.28 -65.10 13.73
C THR A 56 -8.50 -66.06 12.83
N SER A 57 -7.23 -65.74 12.58
CA SER A 57 -6.00 -66.27 13.18
C SER A 57 -4.75 -66.05 12.32
N GLU A 58 -3.77 -65.47 12.92
CA GLU A 58 -2.35 -65.77 13.10
C GLU A 58 -1.48 -66.36 11.97
N SER A 59 -0.36 -65.63 11.84
CA SER A 59 1.06 -66.13 11.95
C SER A 59 1.78 -66.60 10.69
N THR A 60 2.86 -66.03 10.34
CA THR A 60 4.29 -66.21 10.53
C THR A 60 5.13 -65.79 9.35
N ASN A 61 6.25 -65.18 9.72
CA ASN A 61 7.48 -64.85 9.02
C ASN A 61 7.81 -65.61 7.74
N ASP A 62 8.35 -64.89 6.72
CA ASP A 62 9.73 -65.21 6.30
C ASP A 62 10.38 -64.03 5.58
N VAL A 63 11.69 -63.94 5.81
CA VAL A 63 12.66 -62.96 5.34
C VAL A 63 13.11 -63.32 3.94
N SER A 64 13.15 -62.34 3.02
CA SER A 64 14.16 -62.37 1.96
C SER A 64 14.51 -60.98 1.50
N ASP A 65 15.74 -60.67 1.74
CA ASP A 65 16.57 -59.58 1.28
C ASP A 65 16.50 -59.44 -0.25
N SER A 66 16.20 -58.20 -0.71
CA SER A 66 16.65 -57.73 -1.99
C SER A 66 16.86 -56.21 -1.91
N THR A 67 18.09 -55.84 -1.81
CA THR A 67 18.61 -54.50 -2.03
C THR A 67 18.15 -54.00 -3.38
N ALA A 68 17.26 -53.01 -3.38
CA ALA A 68 17.00 -52.12 -4.49
C ALA A 68 17.43 -50.71 -4.02
N ASP A 69 18.44 -50.23 -4.66
CA ASP A 69 18.94 -48.88 -4.64
C ASP A 69 17.76 -47.94 -4.97
N THR A 70 17.22 -47.25 -4.00
CA THR A 70 16.30 -46.13 -4.22
C THR A 70 17.12 -44.86 -4.13
N ASP A 71 17.48 -44.38 -5.29
CA ASP A 71 17.83 -42.99 -5.54
C ASP A 71 16.65 -42.11 -5.01
N THR A 72 16.79 -41.64 -3.79
CA THR A 72 15.91 -40.63 -3.21
C THR A 72 16.34 -39.27 -3.74
N THR A 73 15.92 -38.93 -4.96
CA THR A 73 15.69 -37.54 -5.31
C THR A 73 14.58 -37.04 -4.39
N SER A 74 15.00 -36.24 -3.42
CA SER A 74 14.09 -35.47 -2.54
C SER A 74 13.36 -34.43 -3.37
N GLY A 75 12.31 -34.82 -4.08
CA GLY A 75 11.32 -33.92 -4.62
C GLY A 75 10.31 -33.66 -3.52
N GLY A 76 10.32 -32.48 -2.91
CA GLY A 76 9.27 -32.01 -2.01
C GLY A 76 7.91 -32.06 -2.72
N THR A 77 6.84 -32.25 -1.95
CA THR A 77 5.47 -32.15 -2.49
C THR A 77 5.16 -30.70 -2.84
N LEU A 78 4.13 -30.43 -3.66
CA LEU A 78 3.67 -29.07 -3.98
C LEU A 78 3.44 -28.25 -2.70
N ILE A 79 2.82 -28.86 -1.68
CA ILE A 79 2.57 -28.17 -0.40
C ILE A 79 3.85 -27.85 0.35
N ASP A 80 4.89 -28.70 0.31
CA ASP A 80 6.19 -28.40 0.92
C ASP A 80 6.84 -27.18 0.26
N THR A 81 6.69 -27.04 -1.07
CA THR A 81 7.15 -25.87 -1.81
C THR A 81 6.38 -24.63 -1.38
N ILE A 82 5.04 -24.69 -1.30
CA ILE A 82 4.20 -23.57 -0.83
C ILE A 82 4.61 -23.16 0.59
N ILE A 83 4.72 -24.11 1.52
CA ILE A 83 5.12 -23.84 2.90
C ILE A 83 6.48 -23.12 2.93
N SER A 84 7.42 -23.50 2.07
CA SER A 84 8.75 -22.90 2.05
C SER A 84 8.74 -21.40 1.75
N HIS A 85 7.75 -20.88 1.00
CA HIS A 85 7.61 -19.46 0.68
C HIS A 85 7.21 -18.59 1.88
N PHE A 86 6.71 -19.19 2.96
CA PHE A 86 6.28 -18.50 4.17
C PHE A 86 7.25 -18.65 5.34
N ASN A 87 8.31 -19.43 5.19
CA ASN A 87 9.21 -19.80 6.29
C ASN A 87 9.99 -18.63 6.90
N ASP A 88 10.16 -17.54 6.16
CA ASP A 88 10.86 -16.35 6.64
C ASP A 88 10.00 -15.49 7.60
N PHE A 89 8.71 -15.81 7.72
CA PHE A 89 7.74 -15.04 8.51
C PHE A 89 7.19 -15.85 9.68
N SER A 90 7.71 -15.61 10.88
CA SER A 90 7.36 -16.35 12.10
C SER A 90 5.90 -16.18 12.54
N GLY A 91 5.22 -15.12 12.06
CA GLY A 91 3.81 -14.83 12.35
C GLY A 91 2.81 -15.54 11.43
N VAL A 92 3.31 -16.35 10.49
CA VAL A 92 2.47 -17.05 9.50
C VAL A 92 2.66 -18.55 9.65
N THR A 93 1.56 -19.29 9.62
CA THR A 93 1.60 -20.76 9.58
C THR A 93 0.67 -21.27 8.48
N ILE A 94 1.14 -22.30 7.77
CA ILE A 94 0.40 -22.92 6.68
C ILE A 94 -0.08 -24.30 7.12
N THR A 95 -1.36 -24.55 6.91
CA THR A 95 -1.97 -25.88 7.00
C THR A 95 -2.63 -26.23 5.68
N SER A 96 -2.97 -27.48 5.43
CA SER A 96 -3.60 -27.89 4.17
C SER A 96 -4.45 -29.14 4.33
N ASP A 97 -5.37 -29.33 3.40
CA ASP A 97 -6.04 -30.58 3.13
C ASP A 97 -5.78 -31.06 1.68
N SER A 98 -6.67 -31.82 1.08
CA SER A 98 -6.49 -32.33 -0.28
C SER A 98 -6.83 -31.30 -1.38
N GLU A 99 -7.53 -30.21 -1.06
CA GLU A 99 -8.09 -29.25 -2.02
C GLU A 99 -7.51 -27.85 -1.83
N TYR A 100 -7.21 -27.48 -0.58
CA TYR A 100 -6.80 -26.13 -0.20
C TYR A 100 -5.56 -26.11 0.68
N PHE A 101 -4.85 -25.01 0.66
CA PHE A 101 -3.96 -24.62 1.75
C PHE A 101 -4.52 -23.39 2.46
N TYR A 102 -4.20 -23.28 3.73
CA TYR A 102 -4.75 -22.30 4.64
C TYR A 102 -3.64 -21.45 5.22
N ILE A 103 -3.72 -20.13 5.01
CA ILE A 103 -2.75 -19.17 5.59
C ILE A 103 -3.35 -18.68 6.90
N ASN A 104 -2.64 -18.96 7.99
CA ASN A 104 -2.98 -18.50 9.33
C ASN A 104 -2.06 -17.35 9.70
N SER A 105 -2.62 -16.18 10.03
CA SER A 105 -1.87 -14.98 10.39
C SER A 105 -2.67 -14.04 11.28
N TYR A 106 -1.98 -13.03 11.82
CA TYR A 106 -2.64 -11.93 12.53
C TYR A 106 -2.72 -10.64 11.71
N SER A 107 -2.41 -10.67 10.42
CA SER A 107 -2.32 -9.48 9.56
C SER A 107 -1.45 -8.38 10.18
N TRP A 108 -0.35 -8.79 10.78
CA TRP A 108 0.60 -7.92 11.47
C TRP A 108 1.97 -8.08 10.83
N PRO A 109 2.39 -7.14 9.97
CA PRO A 109 3.67 -7.24 9.26
C PRO A 109 4.87 -7.01 10.19
N GLU A 110 6.05 -7.39 9.72
CA GLU A 110 7.32 -7.18 10.39
C GLU A 110 7.83 -5.74 10.30
N HIS A 111 7.30 -4.94 9.38
CA HIS A 111 7.64 -3.52 9.20
C HIS A 111 6.71 -2.60 10.00
N GLY A 112 7.10 -1.33 10.15
CA GLY A 112 6.23 -0.29 10.70
C GLY A 112 5.02 -0.03 9.79
N MET A 113 3.94 0.47 10.35
CA MET A 113 2.69 0.69 9.63
C MET A 113 2.25 2.16 9.70
N GLY A 114 1.60 2.62 8.63
CA GLY A 114 0.88 3.89 8.58
C GLY A 114 1.69 5.10 8.16
N LYS A 115 3.04 5.05 8.19
CA LYS A 115 3.88 6.19 7.83
C LYS A 115 3.62 6.62 6.37
N GLY A 116 3.38 7.92 6.15
CA GLY A 116 3.13 8.49 4.83
C GLY A 116 1.65 8.65 4.47
N ILE A 117 0.71 8.08 5.22
CA ILE A 117 -0.73 8.26 4.97
C ILE A 117 -1.10 9.74 5.17
N THR A 118 -1.77 10.33 4.16
CA THR A 118 -2.26 11.71 4.18
C THR A 118 -3.79 11.83 4.12
N SER A 119 -4.46 10.74 3.75
CA SER A 119 -5.93 10.63 3.76
C SER A 119 -6.38 9.65 4.84
N TRP A 120 -6.22 10.04 6.09
CA TRP A 120 -6.40 9.22 7.28
C TRP A 120 -7.73 9.47 7.99
N GLN A 121 -8.34 8.43 8.57
CA GLN A 121 -9.63 8.49 9.25
C GLN A 121 -9.54 7.99 10.70
N GLU A 122 -8.45 8.25 11.39
CA GLU A 122 -8.20 7.88 12.78
C GLU A 122 -8.14 6.36 13.07
N GLN A 123 -8.01 5.53 12.02
CA GLN A 123 -7.74 4.11 12.22
C GLN A 123 -6.31 3.90 12.72
N VAL A 124 -6.14 2.91 13.59
CA VAL A 124 -4.83 2.47 14.08
C VAL A 124 -4.77 0.95 14.00
N PRO A 125 -3.62 0.33 13.72
CA PRO A 125 -3.55 -1.11 13.51
C PRO A 125 -3.88 -1.89 14.78
N ILE A 126 -4.74 -2.89 14.63
CA ILE A 126 -4.90 -3.97 15.59
C ILE A 126 -4.71 -5.32 14.87
N PRO A 127 -4.10 -6.32 15.52
CA PRO A 127 -3.96 -7.63 14.91
C PRO A 127 -5.33 -8.24 14.64
N GLN A 128 -5.45 -8.94 13.51
CA GLN A 128 -6.66 -9.66 13.13
C GLN A 128 -6.48 -11.15 13.37
N ASN A 129 -7.48 -11.84 13.92
CA ASN A 129 -7.38 -13.27 14.13
C ASN A 129 -7.82 -14.06 12.88
N TYR A 130 -6.94 -14.15 11.88
CA TYR A 130 -7.14 -14.96 10.68
C TYR A 130 -6.54 -16.37 10.87
N THR A 131 -7.03 -17.12 11.87
CA THR A 131 -6.49 -18.44 12.21
C THR A 131 -7.58 -19.49 12.36
N GLY A 132 -7.22 -20.76 12.26
CA GLY A 132 -8.14 -21.88 12.39
C GLY A 132 -9.27 -21.82 11.35
N ASP A 133 -10.52 -21.92 11.79
CA ASP A 133 -11.69 -21.85 10.90
C ASP A 133 -11.87 -20.47 10.24
N ASN A 134 -11.14 -19.45 10.69
CA ASN A 134 -11.13 -18.10 10.14
C ASN A 134 -9.84 -17.78 9.37
N SER A 135 -9.13 -18.78 8.85
CA SER A 135 -7.92 -18.60 8.04
C SER A 135 -8.24 -18.28 6.57
N TRP A 136 -7.25 -17.78 5.84
CA TRP A 136 -7.34 -17.60 4.40
C TRP A 136 -7.31 -18.94 3.69
N THR A 137 -8.28 -19.18 2.83
CA THR A 137 -8.44 -20.45 2.09
C THR A 137 -8.04 -20.24 0.63
N ILE A 138 -7.02 -20.97 0.15
CA ILE A 138 -6.46 -20.83 -1.19
C ILE A 138 -6.40 -22.19 -1.89
N PRO A 139 -6.87 -22.33 -3.14
CA PRO A 139 -6.82 -23.59 -3.89
C PRO A 139 -5.40 -24.10 -4.09
N LEU A 140 -5.14 -25.39 -3.80
CA LEU A 140 -3.88 -26.08 -4.13
C LEU A 140 -3.70 -26.33 -5.62
N SER A 141 -4.81 -26.48 -6.34
CA SER A 141 -4.83 -26.77 -7.78
C SER A 141 -5.70 -25.75 -8.49
N PRO A 142 -5.15 -24.55 -8.77
CA PRO A 142 -5.90 -23.50 -9.43
C PRO A 142 -6.32 -23.89 -10.85
N GLU A 143 -7.53 -23.50 -11.25
CA GLU A 143 -8.08 -23.73 -12.57
C GLU A 143 -8.36 -22.41 -13.28
N MET A 144 -8.02 -22.32 -14.58
CA MET A 144 -8.37 -21.15 -15.38
C MET A 144 -9.88 -21.01 -15.56
N SER A 145 -10.41 -19.83 -15.30
CA SER A 145 -11.81 -19.51 -15.50
C SER A 145 -12.14 -19.36 -16.98
N SER A 146 -13.26 -19.93 -17.40
CA SER A 146 -13.82 -19.66 -18.74
C SER A 146 -14.46 -18.26 -18.83
N THR A 147 -14.67 -17.60 -17.69
CA THR A 147 -15.24 -16.25 -17.54
C THR A 147 -14.45 -15.49 -16.49
N PRO A 148 -13.20 -15.06 -16.82
CA PRO A 148 -12.39 -14.28 -15.90
C PRO A 148 -13.09 -12.99 -15.46
N LEU A 149 -12.83 -12.53 -14.23
CA LEU A 149 -13.49 -11.35 -13.64
C LEU A 149 -12.58 -10.12 -13.75
N ASN A 150 -13.10 -9.05 -14.33
CA ASN A 150 -12.46 -7.73 -14.28
C ASN A 150 -12.58 -7.17 -12.84
N THR A 151 -11.45 -6.96 -12.19
CA THR A 151 -11.41 -6.58 -10.78
C THR A 151 -11.86 -5.14 -10.50
N SER A 152 -11.88 -4.26 -11.51
CA SER A 152 -12.42 -2.90 -11.37
C SER A 152 -13.96 -2.83 -11.50
N GLU A 153 -14.56 -3.83 -12.14
CA GLU A 153 -16.02 -3.95 -12.30
C GLU A 153 -16.64 -4.87 -11.25
N HIS A 154 -15.77 -5.70 -10.63
CA HIS A 154 -16.06 -6.65 -9.59
C HIS A 154 -14.98 -6.55 -8.51
N LEU A 155 -15.14 -7.27 -7.41
CA LEU A 155 -14.09 -7.49 -6.40
C LEU A 155 -13.52 -6.19 -5.77
N LEU A 156 -14.33 -5.13 -5.65
CA LEU A 156 -13.95 -3.94 -4.88
C LEU A 156 -14.09 -4.12 -3.36
N LYS A 157 -14.48 -5.31 -2.93
CA LYS A 157 -14.62 -5.66 -1.52
C LYS A 157 -13.79 -6.91 -1.17
N GLY A 158 -13.08 -6.83 -0.05
CA GLY A 158 -12.23 -7.92 0.43
C GLY A 158 -10.91 -8.05 -0.33
N ALA A 159 -10.15 -9.07 0.02
CA ALA A 159 -8.85 -9.33 -0.55
C ALA A 159 -8.94 -9.99 -1.93
N LEU A 160 -7.92 -9.74 -2.76
CA LEU A 160 -7.64 -10.46 -4.00
C LEU A 160 -6.53 -11.50 -3.82
N ALA A 161 -5.62 -11.26 -2.88
CA ALA A 161 -4.47 -12.10 -2.59
C ALA A 161 -4.09 -12.01 -1.11
N VAL A 162 -3.19 -12.88 -0.67
CA VAL A 162 -2.56 -12.83 0.66
C VAL A 162 -1.04 -12.88 0.47
N ALA A 163 -0.34 -11.91 1.01
CA ALA A 163 1.11 -11.83 0.97
C ALA A 163 1.77 -12.93 1.82
N VAL A 164 3.01 -13.27 1.51
CA VAL A 164 3.75 -14.33 2.22
C VAL A 164 4.03 -13.98 3.69
N ASN A 165 3.96 -12.70 4.07
CA ASN A 165 3.98 -12.26 5.47
C ASN A 165 2.59 -12.30 6.14
N GLY A 166 1.60 -12.88 5.49
CA GLY A 166 0.26 -13.10 6.04
C GLY A 166 -0.68 -11.89 6.02
N VAL A 167 -0.27 -10.79 5.39
CA VAL A 167 -1.09 -9.59 5.23
C VAL A 167 -1.93 -9.71 3.93
N PRO A 168 -3.26 -9.51 3.97
CA PRO A 168 -4.08 -9.55 2.75
C PRO A 168 -3.80 -8.36 1.84
N ILE A 169 -4.00 -8.57 0.54
CA ILE A 169 -3.85 -7.53 -0.48
C ILE A 169 -5.21 -7.29 -1.13
N PHE A 170 -5.72 -6.08 -0.97
CA PHE A 170 -7.02 -5.65 -1.51
C PHE A 170 -6.85 -4.99 -2.87
N ASN A 171 -7.94 -4.82 -3.58
CA ASN A 171 -7.97 -4.05 -4.82
C ASN A 171 -7.46 -2.61 -4.56
N VAL A 172 -6.63 -2.06 -5.46
CA VAL A 172 -6.16 -0.67 -5.34
C VAL A 172 -7.31 0.34 -5.38
N TYR A 173 -8.41 0.00 -6.03
CA TYR A 173 -9.63 0.80 -5.98
C TYR A 173 -10.41 0.47 -4.71
N ASN A 174 -10.63 1.47 -3.87
CA ASN A 174 -11.48 1.33 -2.70
C ASN A 174 -12.96 1.16 -3.12
N ASN A 175 -13.85 0.87 -2.16
CA ASN A 175 -15.28 0.68 -2.43
C ASN A 175 -16.01 1.91 -3.02
N ARG A 176 -15.34 3.05 -3.12
CA ARG A 176 -15.83 4.26 -3.82
C ARG A 176 -15.32 4.35 -5.25
N GLY A 177 -14.52 3.37 -5.70
CA GLY A 177 -13.86 3.36 -7.00
C GLY A 177 -12.68 4.33 -7.11
N ALA A 178 -12.22 4.90 -5.99
CA ALA A 178 -11.04 5.75 -5.97
C ALA A 178 -9.77 4.91 -5.80
N ASN A 179 -8.71 5.27 -6.50
CA ASN A 179 -7.41 4.65 -6.36
C ASN A 179 -6.79 5.08 -5.02
N ALA A 180 -6.69 4.15 -4.07
CA ALA A 180 -6.23 4.39 -2.69
C ALA A 180 -4.80 4.95 -2.64
N TYR A 181 -3.92 4.51 -3.54
CA TYR A 181 -2.57 5.01 -3.68
C TYR A 181 -2.55 6.49 -4.07
N LEU A 182 -3.31 6.86 -5.12
CA LEU A 182 -3.29 8.23 -5.65
C LEU A 182 -3.97 9.25 -4.73
N ILE A 183 -4.85 8.82 -3.84
CA ILE A 183 -5.55 9.72 -2.92
C ILE A 183 -4.89 9.81 -1.53
N GLY A 184 -3.72 9.17 -1.35
CA GLY A 184 -2.93 9.24 -0.12
C GLY A 184 -3.49 8.41 1.04
N GLU A 185 -4.23 7.35 0.75
CA GLU A 185 -4.72 6.41 1.77
C GLU A 185 -3.63 5.40 2.19
N LEU A 186 -2.56 5.22 1.39
CA LEU A 186 -1.55 4.18 1.63
C LEU A 186 -0.30 4.74 2.31
N ASP A 187 0.32 3.89 3.10
CA ASP A 187 1.62 4.13 3.73
C ASP A 187 2.80 3.82 2.79
N ASP A 188 4.03 3.99 3.28
CA ASP A 188 5.27 3.74 2.53
C ASP A 188 5.39 2.30 2.02
N TRP A 189 4.63 1.34 2.58
CA TRP A 189 4.62 -0.08 2.24
C TRP A 189 3.46 -0.49 1.32
N GLY A 190 2.63 0.47 0.93
CA GLY A 190 1.47 0.23 0.05
C GLY A 190 0.25 -0.35 0.76
N GLY A 191 0.17 -0.19 2.07
CA GLY A 191 -0.94 -0.63 2.90
C GLY A 191 -1.61 0.51 3.66
N HIS A 192 -2.72 0.21 4.30
CA HIS A 192 -3.41 1.07 5.24
C HIS A 192 -4.31 0.29 6.20
N PHE A 193 -5.13 1.01 6.97
CA PHE A 193 -6.04 0.43 7.95
C PHE A 193 -7.48 0.49 7.45
N GLY A 194 -8.16 -0.64 7.49
CA GLY A 194 -9.56 -0.75 7.15
C GLY A 194 -10.50 -0.35 8.29
N ARG A 195 -11.80 -0.61 8.08
CA ARG A 195 -12.84 -0.28 9.07
C ARG A 195 -12.85 -1.20 10.30
N GLY A 196 -12.05 -2.24 10.30
CA GLY A 196 -11.78 -3.11 11.44
C GLY A 196 -10.48 -2.76 12.16
N ASP A 197 -9.89 -1.61 11.88
CA ASP A 197 -8.51 -1.29 12.28
C ASP A 197 -7.51 -2.36 11.76
N ASP A 198 -7.91 -3.03 10.69
CA ASP A 198 -7.19 -4.12 10.03
C ASP A 198 -6.18 -3.57 9.03
N TYR A 199 -4.91 -3.89 9.22
CA TYR A 199 -3.90 -3.52 8.23
C TYR A 199 -3.99 -4.45 7.01
N HIS A 200 -3.97 -3.87 5.81
CA HIS A 200 -3.93 -4.60 4.56
C HIS A 200 -3.24 -3.78 3.48
N TYR A 201 -2.62 -4.46 2.53
CA TYR A 201 -2.03 -3.85 1.35
C TYR A 201 -3.09 -3.55 0.29
N HIS A 202 -2.78 -2.61 -0.60
CA HIS A 202 -3.46 -2.35 -1.86
C HIS A 202 -2.51 -2.46 -3.06
N LEU A 203 -1.22 -2.61 -2.78
CA LEU A 203 -0.16 -2.88 -3.75
C LEU A 203 0.51 -4.21 -3.42
N VAL A 204 1.14 -4.83 -4.42
CA VAL A 204 1.99 -5.99 -4.14
C VAL A 204 3.17 -5.53 -3.27
N PRO A 205 3.43 -6.18 -2.13
CA PRO A 205 4.50 -5.78 -1.22
C PRO A 205 5.88 -6.19 -1.76
N THR A 206 6.37 -5.48 -2.78
CA THR A 206 7.62 -5.80 -3.48
C THR A 206 8.85 -5.70 -2.58
N HIS A 207 8.78 -4.99 -1.46
CA HIS A 207 9.84 -4.97 -0.44
C HIS A 207 10.14 -6.37 0.14
N LEU A 208 9.20 -7.30 0.09
CA LEU A 208 9.40 -8.68 0.54
C LEU A 208 10.38 -9.46 -0.36
N GLU A 209 10.67 -8.98 -1.58
CA GLU A 209 11.70 -9.59 -2.44
C GLU A 209 13.08 -9.59 -1.77
N SER A 210 13.37 -8.57 -0.96
CA SER A 210 14.61 -8.51 -0.19
C SER A 210 14.74 -9.62 0.86
N ILE A 211 13.61 -10.21 1.27
CA ILE A 211 13.55 -11.28 2.26
C ILE A 211 13.50 -12.65 1.56
N VAL A 212 12.55 -12.82 0.64
CA VAL A 212 12.29 -14.13 0.02
C VAL A 212 13.05 -14.36 -1.29
N GLY A 213 13.60 -13.31 -1.89
CA GLY A 213 14.25 -13.34 -3.21
C GLY A 213 13.27 -13.19 -4.37
N THR A 214 13.77 -12.72 -5.50
CA THR A 214 12.98 -12.41 -6.71
C THR A 214 12.42 -13.65 -7.43
N ASP A 215 12.98 -14.82 -7.17
CA ASP A 215 12.53 -16.10 -7.75
C ASP A 215 11.33 -16.71 -7.02
N ASN A 216 10.94 -16.16 -5.88
CA ASN A 216 9.85 -16.63 -5.05
C ASN A 216 8.60 -15.72 -5.17
N PRO A 217 7.39 -16.25 -4.97
CA PRO A 217 6.19 -15.44 -4.93
C PRO A 217 6.17 -14.52 -3.69
N LEU A 218 5.60 -13.34 -3.86
CA LEU A 218 5.36 -12.37 -2.78
C LEU A 218 3.98 -12.55 -2.15
N ALA A 219 3.07 -13.21 -2.88
CA ALA A 219 1.70 -13.47 -2.44
C ALA A 219 1.10 -14.66 -3.18
N TYR A 220 -0.04 -15.11 -2.70
CA TYR A 220 -0.94 -16.02 -3.40
C TYR A 220 -2.30 -15.36 -3.58
N ALA A 221 -2.77 -15.28 -4.83
CA ALA A 221 -4.10 -14.82 -5.16
C ALA A 221 -5.16 -15.83 -4.68
N LEU A 222 -6.36 -15.35 -4.39
CA LEU A 222 -7.43 -16.21 -3.85
C LEU A 222 -7.98 -17.21 -4.89
N ASP A 223 -7.60 -17.08 -6.15
CA ASP A 223 -7.83 -18.08 -7.19
C ASP A 223 -6.74 -19.18 -7.21
N GLY A 224 -5.73 -19.10 -6.34
CA GLY A 224 -4.68 -20.10 -6.17
C GLY A 224 -3.37 -19.80 -6.91
N TYR A 225 -3.35 -18.84 -7.83
CA TYR A 225 -2.13 -18.51 -8.57
C TYR A 225 -1.18 -17.62 -7.76
N PRO A 226 0.15 -17.88 -7.81
CA PRO A 226 1.13 -17.06 -7.11
C PRO A 226 1.28 -15.68 -7.77
N VAL A 227 1.64 -14.68 -6.96
CA VAL A 227 1.91 -13.29 -7.37
C VAL A 227 3.38 -12.99 -7.12
N TYR A 228 4.08 -12.56 -8.15
CA TYR A 228 5.50 -12.20 -8.13
C TYR A 228 5.69 -10.68 -8.24
N GLY A 229 6.90 -10.23 -8.02
CA GLY A 229 7.30 -8.86 -8.26
C GLY A 229 7.31 -8.47 -9.73
N TYR A 230 7.99 -7.36 -10.04
CA TYR A 230 8.08 -6.83 -11.39
C TYR A 230 8.81 -7.78 -12.34
N THR A 231 8.49 -7.69 -13.64
CA THR A 231 9.15 -8.49 -14.68
C THR A 231 9.22 -7.71 -16.00
N GLU A 232 10.28 -7.93 -16.76
CA GLU A 232 10.44 -7.45 -18.14
C GLU A 232 9.73 -8.35 -19.18
N GLU A 233 9.17 -9.46 -18.74
CA GLU A 233 8.47 -10.39 -19.62
C GLU A 233 7.09 -9.84 -20.03
N THR A 234 6.64 -10.22 -21.23
CA THR A 234 5.31 -9.82 -21.70
C THR A 234 4.21 -10.47 -20.87
N LEU A 235 3.33 -9.65 -20.33
CA LEU A 235 2.18 -10.05 -19.55
C LEU A 235 0.89 -10.04 -20.38
N ASP A 236 -0.07 -10.84 -19.98
CA ASP A 236 -1.43 -10.85 -20.54
C ASP A 236 -2.31 -9.76 -19.89
N GLU A 237 -3.60 -9.72 -20.24
CA GLU A 237 -4.57 -8.76 -19.70
C GLU A 237 -4.85 -8.92 -18.19
N GLY A 238 -4.39 -10.02 -17.57
CA GLY A 238 -4.45 -10.25 -16.12
C GLY A 238 -3.20 -9.79 -15.38
N PHE A 239 -2.24 -9.21 -16.10
CA PHE A 239 -0.88 -8.97 -15.62
C PHE A 239 -0.20 -10.27 -15.20
N GLY A 240 -0.45 -11.33 -15.93
CA GLY A 240 0.12 -12.64 -15.68
C GLY A 240 0.78 -13.25 -16.93
N ARG A 241 1.45 -14.35 -16.71
CA ARG A 241 2.10 -15.14 -17.75
C ARG A 241 2.27 -16.59 -17.32
N TYR A 242 2.56 -17.44 -18.28
CA TYR A 242 3.02 -18.80 -18.01
C TYR A 242 4.54 -18.83 -17.89
N ASP A 243 5.06 -19.57 -16.94
CA ASP A 243 6.49 -19.87 -16.84
C ASP A 243 6.91 -20.95 -17.84
N SER A 244 8.21 -21.34 -17.82
CA SER A 244 8.75 -22.38 -18.70
C SER A 244 8.14 -23.76 -18.49
N ASP A 245 7.58 -24.02 -17.32
CA ASP A 245 6.97 -25.29 -16.94
C ASP A 245 5.46 -25.31 -17.22
N GLY A 246 4.92 -24.19 -17.70
CA GLY A 246 3.51 -24.04 -18.04
C GLY A 246 2.62 -23.65 -16.85
N ASN A 247 3.17 -23.21 -15.73
CA ASN A 247 2.41 -22.72 -14.59
C ASN A 247 2.12 -21.23 -14.77
N TYR A 248 0.88 -20.83 -14.50
CA TYR A 248 0.47 -19.44 -14.57
C TYR A 248 0.83 -18.70 -13.27
N ARG A 249 1.23 -17.43 -13.40
CA ARG A 249 1.51 -16.54 -12.28
C ARG A 249 1.19 -15.09 -12.64
N TYR A 250 0.80 -14.32 -11.63
CA TYR A 250 0.64 -12.87 -11.73
C TYR A 250 1.94 -12.13 -11.41
N HIS A 251 2.01 -10.87 -11.83
CA HIS A 251 3.12 -9.97 -11.55
C HIS A 251 2.65 -8.60 -11.10
N ALA A 252 3.46 -7.93 -10.29
CA ALA A 252 3.34 -6.51 -10.03
C ALA A 252 3.66 -5.71 -11.29
N VAL A 253 2.96 -4.59 -11.49
CA VAL A 253 3.23 -3.61 -12.55
C VAL A 253 3.13 -2.19 -12.00
N ASN A 254 3.73 -1.23 -12.71
CA ASN A 254 3.73 0.18 -12.29
C ASN A 254 2.46 0.95 -12.70
N GLU A 255 1.59 0.34 -13.50
CA GLU A 255 0.34 0.95 -13.95
C GLU A 255 -0.85 0.44 -13.14
N ALA A 256 -1.81 1.34 -12.85
CA ALA A 256 -3.03 0.93 -12.17
C ALA A 256 -3.80 -0.13 -13.00
N PRO A 257 -4.33 -1.16 -12.35
CA PRO A 257 -4.50 -1.37 -10.90
C PRO A 257 -3.31 -2.01 -10.18
N TYR A 258 -2.12 -1.99 -10.73
CA TYR A 258 -0.82 -2.43 -10.21
C TYR A 258 -0.66 -3.94 -10.08
N TYR A 259 -1.71 -4.72 -10.02
CA TYR A 259 -1.72 -6.18 -10.07
C TYR A 259 -3.16 -6.68 -10.31
N ILE A 260 -3.30 -7.84 -10.87
CA ILE A 260 -4.56 -8.58 -11.11
C ILE A 260 -5.71 -7.67 -11.60
N PRO A 261 -5.59 -7.00 -12.78
CA PRO A 261 -6.73 -6.29 -13.38
C PRO A 261 -7.85 -7.25 -13.79
N VAL A 262 -7.50 -8.51 -14.06
CA VAL A 262 -8.42 -9.59 -14.39
C VAL A 262 -8.03 -10.83 -13.58
N MET A 263 -8.93 -11.29 -12.72
CA MET A 263 -8.81 -12.54 -11.98
C MET A 263 -8.99 -13.69 -12.98
N LYS A 264 -7.91 -14.41 -13.27
CA LYS A 264 -7.86 -15.43 -14.35
C LYS A 264 -8.34 -16.80 -13.88
N GLY A 265 -8.18 -17.09 -12.61
CA GLY A 265 -8.61 -18.37 -12.03
C GLY A 265 -10.08 -18.40 -11.65
N VAL A 266 -10.56 -19.61 -11.36
CA VAL A 266 -11.92 -19.84 -10.86
C VAL A 266 -12.00 -19.37 -9.41
N VAL A 267 -12.97 -18.51 -9.11
CA VAL A 267 -13.32 -18.09 -7.75
C VAL A 267 -14.81 -18.25 -7.51
N THR A 268 -15.19 -18.46 -6.25
CA THR A 268 -16.58 -18.40 -5.83
C THR A 268 -16.87 -17.02 -5.26
N LEU A 269 -17.99 -16.42 -5.64
CA LEU A 269 -18.41 -15.13 -5.09
C LEU A 269 -19.39 -15.33 -3.94
N ASP A 270 -19.32 -14.45 -2.94
CA ASP A 270 -20.29 -14.40 -1.85
C ASP A 270 -21.66 -14.00 -2.41
N PRO A 271 -22.68 -14.87 -2.31
CA PRO A 271 -24.01 -14.57 -2.83
C PRO A 271 -24.72 -13.40 -2.13
N ALA A 272 -24.18 -12.92 -1.01
CA ALA A 272 -24.69 -11.75 -0.29
C ALA A 272 -24.12 -10.43 -0.83
N THR A 273 -23.17 -10.48 -1.77
CA THR A 273 -22.55 -9.32 -2.39
C THR A 273 -22.95 -9.19 -3.87
N THR A 274 -22.74 -8.02 -4.43
CA THR A 274 -23.06 -7.73 -5.84
C THR A 274 -22.06 -6.75 -6.42
N ALA A 275 -21.81 -6.82 -7.73
CA ALA A 275 -20.92 -5.91 -8.43
C ALA A 275 -21.27 -4.41 -8.16
N PRO A 276 -20.30 -3.52 -8.03
CA PRO A 276 -18.86 -3.78 -8.16
C PRO A 276 -18.19 -4.32 -6.87
N GLU A 277 -18.94 -4.42 -5.76
CA GLU A 277 -18.47 -4.87 -4.46
C GLU A 277 -18.67 -6.39 -4.26
N ASP A 278 -18.60 -7.19 -5.32
CA ASP A 278 -18.53 -8.64 -5.20
C ASP A 278 -17.30 -9.03 -4.36
N GLN A 279 -17.45 -10.02 -3.50
CA GLN A 279 -16.39 -10.53 -2.66
C GLN A 279 -16.12 -12.01 -2.97
N ILE A 280 -14.86 -12.41 -3.05
CA ILE A 280 -14.48 -13.82 -3.14
C ILE A 280 -14.83 -14.51 -1.81
N PHE A 281 -15.37 -15.72 -1.89
CA PHE A 281 -15.78 -16.50 -0.73
C PHE A 281 -15.17 -17.93 -0.78
N PRO A 282 -14.68 -18.48 0.35
CA PRO A 282 -14.66 -17.86 1.68
C PRO A 282 -13.49 -16.87 1.87
N GLN A 283 -13.72 -15.88 2.74
CA GLN A 283 -12.66 -15.00 3.27
C GLN A 283 -12.83 -14.88 4.79
N PRO A 284 -11.75 -14.66 5.55
CA PRO A 284 -11.83 -14.43 6.97
C PRO A 284 -12.73 -13.25 7.34
N VAL A 285 -13.35 -13.33 8.49
CA VAL A 285 -14.12 -12.24 9.09
C VAL A 285 -13.20 -11.41 9.97
N GLN A 286 -13.22 -10.09 9.75
CA GLN A 286 -12.52 -9.13 10.60
C GLN A 286 -13.12 -9.10 12.00
N ASN A 287 -12.30 -8.73 12.97
CA ASN A 287 -12.70 -8.55 14.38
C ASN A 287 -12.63 -7.05 14.78
N PRO A 288 -13.55 -6.20 14.32
CA PRO A 288 -13.51 -4.79 14.63
C PRO A 288 -13.72 -4.57 16.12
N VAL A 289 -12.88 -3.71 16.70
CA VAL A 289 -13.01 -3.27 18.10
C VAL A 289 -13.87 -2.02 18.18
N ARG A 290 -13.60 -1.04 17.33
CA ARG A 290 -14.35 0.20 17.22
C ARG A 290 -15.43 0.11 16.14
N SER A 291 -16.48 0.91 16.28
CA SER A 291 -17.50 1.02 15.23
C SER A 291 -16.96 1.83 14.05
N SER A 292 -17.29 1.44 12.83
CA SER A 292 -16.94 2.22 11.63
C SER A 292 -17.53 3.63 11.63
N SER A 293 -18.53 3.92 12.46
CA SER A 293 -19.09 5.27 12.67
C SER A 293 -18.17 6.18 13.48
N ASP A 294 -17.20 5.60 14.21
CA ASP A 294 -16.28 6.32 15.08
C ASP A 294 -15.11 6.91 14.27
N PHE A 295 -14.87 6.37 13.07
CA PHE A 295 -13.82 6.85 12.18
C PHE A 295 -14.20 8.14 11.47
N LYS A 296 -13.36 9.16 11.60
CA LYS A 296 -13.53 10.45 10.93
C LYS A 296 -12.21 10.94 10.36
N GLY A 297 -12.31 11.53 9.17
CA GLY A 297 -11.13 12.09 8.53
C GLY A 297 -10.53 13.25 9.33
N VAL A 298 -9.23 13.26 9.50
CA VAL A 298 -8.47 14.38 10.07
C VAL A 298 -7.82 15.13 8.93
N ASN A 299 -8.44 16.25 8.53
CA ASN A 299 -7.93 17.04 7.40
C ASN A 299 -6.54 17.60 7.68
N GLY A 300 -5.63 17.38 6.75
CA GLY A 300 -4.25 17.84 6.84
C GLY A 300 -3.40 17.00 7.79
N ALA A 301 -3.89 15.83 8.21
CA ALA A 301 -3.06 14.89 8.93
C ALA A 301 -2.05 14.23 7.99
N VAL A 302 -0.84 14.05 8.50
CA VAL A 302 0.19 13.20 7.94
C VAL A 302 0.57 12.19 9.02
N VAL A 303 0.43 10.92 8.74
CA VAL A 303 0.80 9.87 9.67
C VAL A 303 2.31 9.67 9.65
N ASN A 304 2.93 9.70 10.82
CA ASN A 304 4.38 9.54 10.98
C ASN A 304 4.77 8.08 11.30
N GLY A 305 3.79 7.24 11.67
CA GLY A 305 3.99 5.84 11.97
C GLY A 305 3.57 5.47 13.38
N MET A 306 4.01 4.30 13.83
CA MET A 306 3.66 3.78 15.15
C MET A 306 4.89 3.25 15.88
N SER A 307 4.79 3.20 17.21
CA SER A 307 5.80 2.58 18.07
C SER A 307 5.14 1.72 19.14
N GLN A 308 5.78 0.62 19.50
CA GLN A 308 5.35 -0.21 20.61
C GLN A 308 5.83 0.42 21.93
N THR A 309 4.92 0.66 22.87
CA THR A 309 5.21 1.27 24.17
C THR A 309 5.17 0.27 25.32
N GLY A 310 4.66 -0.93 25.07
CA GLY A 310 4.57 -2.01 26.05
C GLY A 310 3.98 -3.28 25.44
N THR A 311 3.81 -4.32 26.24
CA THR A 311 3.07 -5.51 25.80
C THR A 311 1.64 -5.10 25.46
N ASN A 312 1.19 -5.36 24.23
CA ASN A 312 -0.13 -4.95 23.73
C ASN A 312 -0.42 -3.44 23.91
N ALA A 313 0.61 -2.60 23.83
CA ALA A 313 0.49 -1.16 23.98
C ALA A 313 1.32 -0.45 22.91
N PHE A 314 0.70 0.51 22.23
CA PHE A 314 1.26 1.21 21.09
C PHE A 314 0.97 2.70 21.13
N SER A 315 1.81 3.48 20.47
CA SER A 315 1.63 4.90 20.21
C SER A 315 1.66 5.13 18.71
N PHE A 316 0.59 5.69 18.17
CA PHE A 316 0.45 6.03 16.76
C PHE A 316 0.58 7.54 16.61
N GLU A 317 1.61 7.98 15.89
CA GLU A 317 1.96 9.40 15.75
C GLU A 317 1.43 9.96 14.43
N TYR A 318 0.87 11.16 14.47
CA TYR A 318 0.51 11.94 13.30
C TYR A 318 0.72 13.44 13.53
N THR A 319 0.85 14.18 12.44
CA THR A 319 1.08 15.64 12.46
C THR A 319 -0.05 16.36 11.75
N VAL A 320 -0.52 17.47 12.30
CA VAL A 320 -1.45 18.41 11.66
C VAL A 320 -0.88 19.82 11.80
N SER A 321 -0.59 20.49 10.70
CA SER A 321 -0.01 21.84 10.70
C SER A 321 1.24 21.95 11.61
N ASP A 322 2.17 21.02 11.44
CA ASP A 322 3.44 20.91 12.18
C ASP A 322 3.30 20.63 13.70
N VAL A 323 2.11 20.30 14.17
CA VAL A 323 1.88 19.90 15.57
C VAL A 323 1.70 18.39 15.62
N LYS A 324 2.46 17.73 16.49
CA LYS A 324 2.38 16.29 16.70
C LYS A 324 1.23 15.90 17.63
N TYR A 325 0.57 14.84 17.27
CA TYR A 325 -0.50 14.22 18.02
C TYR A 325 -0.31 12.71 18.07
N TYR A 326 -0.93 12.09 19.07
CA TYR A 326 -0.80 10.66 19.30
C TYR A 326 -2.14 10.02 19.59
N VAL A 327 -2.34 8.83 19.04
CA VAL A 327 -3.33 7.86 19.50
C VAL A 327 -2.58 6.78 20.24
N ASN A 328 -2.61 6.83 21.57
CA ASN A 328 -2.05 5.78 22.41
C ASN A 328 -3.12 4.73 22.67
N TYR A 329 -2.86 3.48 22.31
CA TYR A 329 -3.83 2.43 22.49
C TYR A 329 -3.20 1.16 23.06
N SER A 330 -4.01 0.41 23.79
CA SER A 330 -3.58 -0.84 24.40
C SER A 330 -4.78 -1.74 24.69
N TRP A 331 -4.51 -3.03 24.93
CA TRP A 331 -5.52 -3.96 25.41
C TRP A 331 -5.00 -4.84 26.52
N ASP A 332 -5.89 -5.23 27.43
CA ASP A 332 -5.60 -6.12 28.55
C ASP A 332 -5.93 -7.60 28.23
N GLU A 333 -5.64 -8.50 29.17
CA GLU A 333 -5.93 -9.94 29.08
C GLU A 333 -7.44 -10.29 28.98
N ASN A 334 -8.32 -9.32 29.28
CA ASN A 334 -9.77 -9.45 29.19
C ASN A 334 -10.32 -8.81 27.90
N CYS A 335 -9.43 -8.38 26.99
CA CYS A 335 -9.79 -7.69 25.76
C CYS A 335 -10.51 -6.36 25.93
N ASN A 336 -10.19 -5.65 26.98
CA ASN A 336 -10.56 -4.25 27.09
C ASN A 336 -9.52 -3.43 26.35
N PHE A 337 -9.95 -2.80 25.27
CA PHE A 337 -9.14 -1.88 24.48
C PHE A 337 -9.33 -0.46 25.00
N THR A 338 -8.24 0.26 25.16
CA THR A 338 -8.25 1.67 25.58
C THR A 338 -7.51 2.48 24.54
N TYR A 339 -8.15 3.54 24.05
CA TYR A 339 -7.57 4.51 23.10
C TYR A 339 -7.52 5.86 23.80
N THR A 340 -6.36 6.52 23.78
CA THR A 340 -6.15 7.83 24.40
C THR A 340 -5.53 8.77 23.38
N TYR A 341 -6.18 9.91 23.15
CA TYR A 341 -5.79 10.90 22.15
C TYR A 341 -5.15 12.09 22.88
N VAL A 342 -3.94 12.46 22.48
CA VAL A 342 -3.17 13.53 23.13
C VAL A 342 -2.33 14.33 22.11
N ASP A 343 -2.00 15.57 22.50
CA ASP A 343 -0.96 16.37 21.83
C ASP A 343 0.45 15.93 22.30
N GLU A 344 1.48 16.54 21.76
CA GLU A 344 2.89 16.28 22.10
C GLU A 344 3.24 16.49 23.59
N ASN A 345 2.41 17.23 24.32
CA ASN A 345 2.57 17.49 25.76
C ASN A 345 1.70 16.57 26.63
N GLY A 346 1.00 15.61 26.02
CA GLY A 346 0.11 14.69 26.71
C GLY A 346 -1.26 15.29 27.07
N ASN A 347 -1.66 16.43 26.47
CA ASN A 347 -2.94 17.07 26.74
C ASN A 347 -3.97 16.71 25.66
N SER A 348 -5.21 16.57 26.08
CA SER A 348 -6.36 16.37 25.19
C SER A 348 -7.06 17.66 24.75
N SER A 349 -6.74 18.78 25.38
CA SER A 349 -7.44 20.05 25.16
C SER A 349 -7.13 20.74 23.83
N ASN A 350 -6.10 20.30 23.12
CA ASN A 350 -5.61 20.92 21.88
C ASN A 350 -5.70 19.98 20.67
N LEU A 351 -6.56 18.96 20.73
CA LEU A 351 -6.75 18.02 19.63
C LEU A 351 -7.25 18.74 18.36
N PRO A 352 -6.96 18.22 17.16
CA PRO A 352 -7.40 18.83 15.91
C PRO A 352 -8.92 18.94 15.86
N THR A 353 -9.45 20.11 15.51
CA THR A 353 -10.89 20.42 15.56
C THR A 353 -11.75 19.69 14.52
N ASN A 354 -11.15 18.89 13.68
CA ASN A 354 -11.79 18.15 12.58
C ASN A 354 -11.69 16.62 12.70
N GLY A 355 -11.12 16.10 13.79
CA GLY A 355 -11.14 14.67 14.14
C GLY A 355 -12.38 14.25 14.92
N ALA A 356 -12.53 12.94 15.17
CA ALA A 356 -13.69 12.37 15.87
C ALA A 356 -13.90 12.92 17.27
N LEU A 357 -12.82 13.22 17.98
CA LEU A 357 -12.84 13.64 19.37
C LEU A 357 -12.71 15.16 19.57
N ALA A 358 -12.51 15.91 18.51
CA ALA A 358 -12.14 17.32 18.59
C ALA A 358 -13.23 18.25 19.12
N ALA A 359 -14.48 17.88 19.06
CA ALA A 359 -15.54 18.88 19.19
C ALA A 359 -16.33 18.81 20.50
N ASP A 360 -16.37 17.70 21.23
CA ASP A 360 -17.35 17.54 22.31
C ASP A 360 -16.93 16.65 23.50
N SER A 361 -15.75 16.04 23.50
CA SER A 361 -15.38 15.14 24.58
C SER A 361 -14.55 15.85 25.65
N THR A 362 -15.10 15.91 26.84
CA THR A 362 -14.34 16.15 28.09
C THR A 362 -13.47 14.93 28.43
N GLU A 363 -13.59 13.85 27.65
CA GLU A 363 -12.87 12.59 27.82
C GLU A 363 -12.07 12.30 26.56
N ASN A 364 -10.75 12.22 26.72
CA ASN A 364 -9.81 11.88 25.66
C ASN A 364 -9.50 10.38 25.59
N THR A 365 -10.29 9.57 26.30
CA THR A 365 -10.08 8.14 26.43
C THR A 365 -11.36 7.38 26.12
N GLU A 366 -11.26 6.44 25.20
CA GLU A 366 -12.34 5.54 24.82
C GLU A 366 -11.96 4.12 25.22
N THR A 367 -12.94 3.34 25.69
CA THR A 367 -12.73 1.94 26.08
C THR A 367 -13.76 1.05 25.40
N TYR A 368 -13.27 -0.01 24.77
CA TYR A 368 -14.08 -1.01 24.07
C TYR A 368 -13.75 -2.39 24.61
N ASN A 369 -14.72 -3.30 24.60
CA ASN A 369 -14.50 -4.69 24.96
C ASN A 369 -14.80 -5.60 23.76
N ASN A 370 -13.84 -6.44 23.38
CA ASN A 370 -14.01 -7.45 22.36
C ASN A 370 -13.43 -8.79 22.84
N VAL A 371 -14.21 -9.54 23.58
CA VAL A 371 -13.81 -10.81 24.18
C VAL A 371 -13.43 -11.90 23.17
N ASN A 372 -13.84 -11.77 21.91
CA ASN A 372 -13.53 -12.73 20.87
C ASN A 372 -12.13 -12.52 20.27
N PHE A 373 -11.60 -11.33 20.40
CA PHE A 373 -10.30 -10.95 19.86
C PHE A 373 -9.12 -11.56 20.64
N CYS A 374 -9.15 -11.47 21.97
CA CYS A 374 -7.98 -11.74 22.82
C CYS A 374 -7.66 -13.21 23.07
N LYS A 375 -8.57 -14.11 22.78
CA LYS A 375 -8.41 -15.51 23.23
C LYS A 375 -7.24 -16.21 22.53
N ASP A 376 -6.89 -15.74 21.34
CA ASP A 376 -6.00 -16.47 20.45
C ASP A 376 -4.91 -15.58 19.80
N VAL A 377 -4.90 -14.27 20.06
CA VAL A 377 -3.90 -13.35 19.48
C VAL A 377 -2.71 -13.22 20.42
N SER A 378 -1.56 -13.70 19.98
CA SER A 378 -0.28 -13.48 20.65
C SER A 378 0.69 -12.80 19.71
N LEU A 379 1.06 -11.57 20.03
CA LEU A 379 2.15 -10.85 19.37
C LEU A 379 3.52 -11.16 20.02
N ALA A 380 3.63 -12.24 20.81
CA ALA A 380 4.89 -12.70 21.37
C ALA A 380 5.83 -13.12 20.23
N GLY A 381 6.86 -12.35 20.00
CA GLY A 381 7.80 -12.53 18.89
C GLY A 381 7.71 -11.47 17.81
N TYR A 382 6.63 -10.69 17.76
CA TYR A 382 6.59 -9.46 16.97
C TYR A 382 7.30 -8.35 17.77
N THR A 383 8.56 -8.13 17.47
CA THR A 383 9.22 -6.88 17.81
C THR A 383 8.87 -5.91 16.69
N SER A 384 7.90 -5.01 16.92
CA SER A 384 7.89 -3.82 16.10
C SER A 384 9.22 -3.13 16.37
N SER A 385 10.10 -3.11 15.38
CA SER A 385 11.28 -2.26 15.45
C SER A 385 10.77 -0.82 15.56
N SER A 386 10.73 -0.31 16.77
CA SER A 386 10.55 1.11 17.05
C SER A 386 11.83 1.88 16.75
N ASP A 387 12.65 1.35 15.88
CA ASP A 387 13.90 1.94 15.45
C ASP A 387 14.07 1.74 13.96
N ASP A 388 13.68 2.78 13.25
CA ASP A 388 14.23 3.14 11.96
C ASP A 388 15.72 3.54 12.09
N SER A 389 16.40 3.13 13.17
CA SER A 389 17.78 3.47 13.49
C SER A 389 18.75 2.29 13.53
N ASN A 390 18.34 1.08 13.06
CA ASN A 390 19.24 -0.04 12.86
C ASN A 390 18.80 -0.94 11.70
N VAL A 391 18.78 -0.40 10.50
CA VAL A 391 19.13 -1.21 9.36
C VAL A 391 20.63 -1.31 9.38
N ASN A 392 21.15 -2.38 9.98
CA ASN A 392 22.47 -2.85 9.63
C ASN A 392 22.40 -3.14 8.13
N ASP A 393 23.03 -2.25 7.40
CA ASP A 393 23.50 -2.44 6.05
C ASP A 393 24.13 -3.84 5.94
N ASP A 394 23.37 -4.78 5.39
CA ASP A 394 23.93 -5.94 4.73
C ASP A 394 23.10 -6.19 3.44
N SER A 395 23.56 -5.46 2.45
CA SER A 395 23.52 -5.71 1.01
C SER A 395 22.62 -6.87 0.54
N ASN A 396 21.38 -6.56 0.06
CA ASN A 396 21.05 -6.73 -1.35
C ASN A 396 19.67 -6.13 -1.70
N SER A 397 19.69 -5.01 -2.33
CA SER A 397 18.89 -4.41 -3.39
C SER A 397 17.42 -4.83 -3.57
N ASP A 398 16.48 -4.02 -3.06
CA ASP A 398 15.52 -3.34 -3.92
C ASP A 398 15.78 -1.85 -3.77
N THR A 399 16.84 -1.46 -4.43
CA THR A 399 17.37 -0.12 -4.35
C THR A 399 16.58 0.75 -5.32
N ALA A 400 15.79 1.68 -4.80
CA ALA A 400 15.77 2.98 -5.43
C ALA A 400 17.17 3.20 -5.98
N TYR A 401 17.31 3.43 -7.27
CA TYR A 401 18.61 3.66 -7.87
C TYR A 401 19.31 4.75 -7.06
N SER A 402 20.40 4.38 -6.40
CA SER A 402 21.01 5.17 -5.34
C SER A 402 22.45 5.49 -5.68
N ALA A 403 22.82 6.74 -5.48
CA ALA A 403 24.21 7.17 -5.52
C ALA A 403 24.69 7.50 -4.10
N THR A 404 25.98 7.24 -3.84
CA THR A 404 26.62 7.54 -2.56
C THR A 404 27.78 8.49 -2.80
N SER A 405 28.00 9.42 -1.88
CA SER A 405 29.19 10.27 -1.88
C SER A 405 30.45 9.43 -1.79
N THR A 406 31.50 9.83 -2.52
CA THR A 406 32.81 9.14 -2.52
C THR A 406 33.54 9.22 -1.18
N ASN A 407 33.14 10.13 -0.28
CA ASN A 407 33.85 10.42 0.97
C ASN A 407 33.02 10.16 2.23
N SER A 408 31.75 9.80 2.10
CA SER A 408 30.83 9.60 3.23
C SER A 408 29.74 8.58 2.89
N THR A 409 28.88 8.30 3.86
CA THR A 409 27.67 7.51 3.68
C THR A 409 26.47 8.34 3.16
N PHE A 410 26.67 9.64 2.85
CA PHE A 410 25.63 10.50 2.30
C PHE A 410 25.08 9.91 1.01
N THR A 411 23.77 9.64 0.95
CA THR A 411 23.10 8.96 -0.16
C THR A 411 22.03 9.82 -0.80
N LEU A 412 21.76 9.58 -2.08
CA LEU A 412 20.67 10.17 -2.84
C LEU A 412 20.01 9.09 -3.67
N SER A 413 18.69 8.98 -3.61
CA SER A 413 17.93 7.94 -4.31
C SER A 413 16.58 8.45 -4.80
N SER A 414 15.97 7.73 -5.73
CA SER A 414 14.61 7.97 -6.19
C SER A 414 13.98 6.66 -6.63
N ILE A 415 12.80 6.36 -6.13
CA ILE A 415 12.00 5.21 -6.59
C ILE A 415 11.44 5.42 -8.01
N ALA A 416 11.56 6.64 -8.56
CA ALA A 416 11.21 6.92 -9.95
C ALA A 416 12.25 6.42 -10.95
N ILE A 417 13.39 5.89 -10.50
CA ILE A 417 14.50 5.44 -11.32
C ILE A 417 14.75 3.98 -11.03
N ASP A 418 14.70 3.15 -12.07
CA ASP A 418 14.88 1.71 -11.96
C ASP A 418 16.35 1.31 -11.66
N SER A 419 16.59 0.03 -11.38
CA SER A 419 17.93 -0.50 -11.08
C SER A 419 18.95 -0.33 -12.22
N ASN A 420 18.50 -0.07 -13.45
CA ASN A 420 19.35 0.19 -14.61
C ASN A 420 19.67 1.68 -14.79
N GLY A 421 19.13 2.53 -13.92
CA GLY A 421 19.27 3.98 -14.02
C GLY A 421 18.33 4.60 -15.05
N ALA A 422 17.22 3.97 -15.40
CA ALA A 422 16.23 4.54 -16.30
C ALA A 422 15.04 5.12 -15.53
N LEU A 423 14.58 6.31 -15.93
CA LEU A 423 13.36 6.90 -15.38
C LEU A 423 12.16 6.04 -15.79
N LEU A 424 11.38 5.62 -14.81
CA LEU A 424 10.16 4.84 -15.03
C LEU A 424 9.12 5.63 -15.83
N GLU A 425 8.36 4.95 -16.68
CA GLU A 425 7.37 5.57 -17.58
C GLU A 425 6.34 6.42 -16.86
N ALA A 426 5.94 6.01 -15.65
CA ALA A 426 4.99 6.74 -14.82
C ALA A 426 5.43 8.16 -14.42
N TYR A 427 6.72 8.48 -14.58
CA TYR A 427 7.30 9.77 -14.22
C TYR A 427 7.80 10.56 -15.43
N LYS A 428 7.60 10.04 -16.65
CA LYS A 428 7.95 10.71 -17.90
C LYS A 428 6.77 11.57 -18.38
N CYS A 429 7.08 12.66 -19.06
CA CYS A 429 6.09 13.47 -19.77
C CYS A 429 4.86 13.84 -18.94
N GLU A 430 5.04 14.14 -17.67
CA GLU A 430 3.96 14.49 -16.73
C GLU A 430 2.99 15.54 -17.28
N GLU A 431 1.71 15.34 -17.05
CA GLU A 431 0.67 16.28 -17.48
C GLU A 431 0.74 17.57 -16.68
N LYS A 432 0.66 18.70 -17.37
CA LYS A 432 0.66 20.02 -16.74
C LYS A 432 -0.70 20.35 -16.14
N VAL A 433 -0.80 20.30 -14.82
CA VAL A 433 -1.97 20.80 -14.09
C VAL A 433 -1.70 22.24 -13.66
N ASN A 434 -2.49 23.20 -14.15
CA ASN A 434 -2.27 24.65 -13.95
C ASN A 434 -0.87 25.15 -14.42
N GLY A 435 -0.25 24.41 -15.34
CA GLY A 435 1.09 24.72 -15.87
C GLY A 435 2.24 24.22 -14.99
N ILE A 436 1.97 23.37 -14.02
CA ILE A 436 2.92 22.70 -13.12
C ILE A 436 2.89 21.20 -13.41
N GLU A 437 4.07 20.60 -13.54
CA GLU A 437 4.28 19.15 -13.64
C GLU A 437 4.65 18.62 -12.27
N LYS A 438 4.18 17.42 -11.92
CA LYS A 438 4.56 16.77 -10.66
C LYS A 438 6.03 16.39 -10.68
N SER A 439 6.74 16.70 -9.61
CA SER A 439 8.15 16.33 -9.44
C SER A 439 8.28 14.85 -9.10
N ILE A 440 9.37 14.22 -9.54
CA ILE A 440 9.72 12.87 -9.08
C ILE A 440 9.99 12.88 -7.58
N PRO A 441 9.75 11.77 -6.86
CA PRO A 441 10.12 11.63 -5.47
C PRO A 441 11.65 11.58 -5.34
N ILE A 442 12.20 12.26 -4.33
CA ILE A 442 13.63 12.35 -4.07
C ILE A 442 13.85 12.02 -2.59
N HIS A 443 14.75 11.09 -2.32
CA HIS A 443 15.10 10.68 -0.97
C HIS A 443 16.61 10.76 -0.75
N TRP A 444 17.04 11.13 0.46
CA TRP A 444 18.44 11.14 0.84
C TRP A 444 18.62 10.80 2.31
N SER A 445 19.82 10.32 2.67
CA SER A 445 20.14 9.97 4.05
C SER A 445 21.58 10.32 4.41
N ASN A 446 21.86 10.27 5.71
CA ASN A 446 23.20 10.51 6.27
C ASN A 446 23.80 11.86 5.86
N VAL A 447 23.00 12.92 6.00
CA VAL A 447 23.45 14.30 5.76
C VAL A 447 24.70 14.58 6.59
N PRO A 448 25.81 15.07 5.99
CA PRO A 448 27.08 15.28 6.68
C PRO A 448 26.99 16.26 7.85
N GLU A 449 27.72 15.98 8.91
CA GLU A 449 27.83 16.86 10.06
C GLU A 449 28.35 18.25 9.65
N GLY A 450 27.79 19.30 10.21
CA GLY A 450 28.15 20.69 9.89
C GLY A 450 27.36 21.27 8.71
N THR A 451 26.45 20.52 8.11
CA THR A 451 25.53 21.03 7.08
C THR A 451 24.54 22.01 7.71
N ILE A 452 24.47 23.22 7.16
CA ILE A 452 23.51 24.25 7.58
C ILE A 452 22.29 24.28 6.67
N THR A 453 22.46 23.94 5.39
CA THR A 453 21.36 23.89 4.43
C THR A 453 21.69 22.91 3.30
N LEU A 454 20.65 22.36 2.67
CA LEU A 454 20.77 21.54 1.48
C LEU A 454 20.26 22.31 0.25
N ALA A 455 20.77 21.92 -0.92
CA ALA A 455 20.25 22.33 -2.20
C ALA A 455 20.13 21.11 -3.12
N ILE A 456 19.15 21.12 -4.04
CA ILE A 456 18.95 20.04 -5.01
C ILE A 456 18.86 20.64 -6.41
N SER A 457 19.51 20.00 -7.38
CA SER A 457 19.32 20.30 -8.80
C SER A 457 18.97 19.05 -9.58
N ILE A 458 18.10 19.21 -10.59
CA ILE A 458 17.96 18.25 -11.70
C ILE A 458 18.26 19.00 -12.98
N HIS A 459 19.23 18.51 -13.74
CA HIS A 459 19.67 19.13 -14.99
C HIS A 459 20.05 18.09 -16.05
N GLY A 460 20.15 18.53 -17.27
CA GLY A 460 20.60 17.72 -18.40
C GLY A 460 21.32 18.57 -19.45
N PHE A 461 22.14 17.93 -20.28
CA PHE A 461 22.91 18.58 -21.33
C PHE A 461 22.33 18.20 -22.70
N PRO A 462 21.50 19.05 -23.32
CA PRO A 462 20.99 18.79 -24.66
C PRO A 462 22.09 18.79 -25.74
N ASN A 463 23.21 19.48 -25.45
CA ASN A 463 24.44 19.49 -26.23
C ASN A 463 25.64 19.91 -25.34
N ALA A 464 26.85 19.93 -25.90
CA ALA A 464 28.09 20.19 -25.14
C ALA A 464 28.18 21.60 -24.53
N THR A 465 27.34 22.54 -24.90
CA THR A 465 27.44 23.96 -24.52
C THR A 465 26.23 24.50 -23.78
N GLU A 466 25.14 23.74 -23.73
CA GLU A 466 23.88 24.15 -23.12
C GLU A 466 23.51 23.22 -21.96
N THR A 467 22.95 23.81 -20.90
CA THR A 467 22.41 23.07 -19.76
C THR A 467 20.93 23.42 -19.58
N ASN A 468 20.09 22.43 -19.56
CA ASN A 468 18.70 22.61 -19.19
C ASN A 468 18.52 22.38 -17.68
N SER A 469 17.85 23.31 -17.00
CA SER A 469 17.43 23.18 -15.61
C SER A 469 16.04 22.56 -15.57
N TYR A 470 15.89 21.45 -14.86
CA TYR A 470 14.60 20.75 -14.69
C TYR A 470 14.04 20.96 -13.29
N LEU A 471 14.92 21.18 -12.30
CA LEU A 471 14.59 21.52 -10.93
C LEU A 471 15.78 22.25 -10.29
N SER A 472 15.52 23.31 -9.55
CA SER A 472 16.48 23.98 -8.66
C SER A 472 15.79 24.27 -7.34
N LEU A 473 16.30 23.70 -6.26
CA LEU A 473 15.81 23.93 -4.90
C LEU A 473 16.96 24.39 -4.01
N TRP A 474 16.70 25.30 -3.09
CA TRP A 474 17.69 25.78 -2.11
C TRP A 474 17.03 26.14 -0.79
N ASN A 475 17.83 26.28 0.26
CA ASN A 475 17.41 26.53 1.62
C ASN A 475 16.56 25.38 2.20
N ILE A 476 16.92 24.12 1.84
CA ILE A 476 16.28 22.95 2.43
C ILE A 476 16.93 22.72 3.80
N ASP A 477 16.10 22.50 4.83
CA ASP A 477 16.56 22.18 6.19
C ASP A 477 17.26 20.81 6.19
N PRO A 478 18.44 20.66 6.84
CA PRO A 478 19.14 19.37 6.90
C PRO A 478 18.39 18.24 7.60
N SER A 479 17.35 18.54 8.38
CA SER A 479 16.48 17.54 9.00
C SER A 479 15.45 16.93 8.04
N VAL A 480 15.26 17.53 6.87
CA VAL A 480 14.44 16.95 5.80
C VAL A 480 15.23 15.83 5.13
N SER A 481 14.59 14.71 4.84
CA SER A 481 15.21 13.54 4.21
C SER A 481 14.58 13.16 2.87
N GLU A 482 13.48 13.82 2.48
CA GLU A 482 12.76 13.49 1.24
C GLU A 482 11.96 14.65 0.67
N ILE A 483 11.67 14.57 -0.62
CA ILE A 483 10.64 15.34 -1.32
C ILE A 483 9.67 14.33 -1.93
N PRO A 484 8.45 14.22 -1.43
CA PRO A 484 7.46 13.31 -1.98
C PRO A 484 7.11 13.59 -3.44
N TYR A 485 6.53 12.62 -4.13
CA TYR A 485 6.06 12.80 -5.51
C TYR A 485 5.12 14.00 -5.65
N GLY A 486 5.46 14.90 -6.55
CA GLY A 486 4.68 16.12 -6.82
C GLY A 486 4.91 17.27 -5.84
N ALA A 487 5.68 17.10 -4.77
CA ALA A 487 5.78 18.03 -3.65
C ALA A 487 6.95 19.04 -3.75
N ALA A 488 7.64 19.16 -4.88
CA ALA A 488 8.76 20.11 -4.99
C ALA A 488 8.35 21.58 -4.77
N ASN A 489 7.06 21.91 -4.94
CA ASN A 489 6.52 23.25 -4.72
C ASN A 489 5.95 23.47 -3.29
N ASP A 490 5.89 22.43 -2.46
CA ASP A 490 5.06 22.44 -1.24
C ASP A 490 5.90 22.49 0.05
N GLY A 491 7.23 22.45 -0.03
CA GLY A 491 8.12 22.44 1.13
C GLY A 491 8.55 23.81 1.64
N ALA A 492 9.22 23.81 2.81
CA ALA A 492 9.81 25.01 3.43
C ALA A 492 11.18 25.36 2.82
N TRP A 493 11.33 25.28 1.53
CA TRP A 493 12.50 25.65 0.73
C TRP A 493 12.08 26.59 -0.40
N TYR A 494 13.01 27.04 -1.21
CA TYR A 494 12.75 27.90 -2.37
C TYR A 494 12.97 27.13 -3.66
N ILE A 495 12.19 27.48 -4.68
CA ILE A 495 12.20 26.81 -5.98
C ILE A 495 12.55 27.78 -7.12
N GLY A 496 13.31 27.26 -8.07
CA GLY A 496 13.69 27.92 -9.31
C GLY A 496 12.72 27.67 -10.47
N PRO A 497 13.10 28.11 -11.69
CA PRO A 497 12.28 27.97 -12.86
C PRO A 497 12.23 26.53 -13.39
N ASN A 498 11.11 26.22 -14.05
CA ASN A 498 11.00 25.06 -14.92
C ASN A 498 11.94 25.20 -16.15
N LYS A 499 12.12 24.12 -16.91
CA LYS A 499 12.98 24.10 -18.12
C LYS A 499 12.73 25.25 -19.08
N ASP A 500 11.48 25.68 -19.23
CA ASP A 500 11.10 26.77 -20.13
C ASP A 500 11.35 28.18 -19.53
N GLY A 501 11.77 28.27 -18.28
CA GLY A 501 11.99 29.55 -17.58
C GLY A 501 10.73 30.33 -17.23
N THR A 502 9.55 29.72 -17.31
CA THR A 502 8.27 30.41 -17.27
C THR A 502 7.45 30.17 -16.00
N LYS A 503 7.77 29.13 -15.25
CA LYS A 503 7.07 28.73 -14.02
C LYS A 503 8.07 28.34 -12.95
N LEU A 504 7.72 28.60 -11.71
CA LEU A 504 8.41 28.10 -10.52
C LEU A 504 7.94 26.68 -10.27
N SER A 505 8.59 25.72 -10.88
CA SER A 505 8.20 24.32 -10.81
C SER A 505 9.26 23.39 -11.40
N TYR A 506 9.08 22.12 -11.14
CA TYR A 506 9.77 21.04 -11.84
C TYR A 506 9.36 20.96 -13.32
N SER A 507 10.24 20.41 -14.15
CA SER A 507 9.91 19.92 -15.50
C SER A 507 10.20 18.43 -15.59
N SER A 508 9.21 17.67 -16.01
CA SER A 508 9.36 16.24 -16.25
C SER A 508 10.24 15.97 -17.48
N PRO A 509 11.19 15.03 -17.41
CA PRO A 509 11.87 14.52 -18.57
C PRO A 509 10.87 13.98 -19.60
N CYS A 510 10.98 14.49 -20.83
CA CYS A 510 10.12 14.08 -21.94
C CYS A 510 10.96 14.13 -23.22
N SER A 511 11.60 13.01 -23.54
CA SER A 511 12.45 12.90 -24.73
C SER A 511 11.58 12.61 -25.96
N PRO A 512 11.97 13.09 -27.16
CA PRO A 512 11.31 12.65 -28.39
C PRO A 512 11.42 11.13 -28.57
N SER A 513 10.39 10.50 -29.08
CA SER A 513 10.35 9.05 -29.31
C SER A 513 11.61 8.55 -30.00
N GLY A 514 12.29 7.59 -29.37
CA GLY A 514 13.51 6.96 -29.86
C GLY A 514 14.81 7.72 -29.57
N ALA A 515 14.78 8.72 -28.69
CA ALA A 515 15.97 9.44 -28.21
C ALA A 515 16.10 9.28 -26.69
N THR A 516 17.20 8.69 -26.24
CA THR A 516 17.53 8.60 -24.81
C THR A 516 18.38 9.81 -24.42
N SER A 517 17.98 10.48 -23.34
CA SER A 517 18.71 11.62 -22.75
C SER A 517 19.18 11.27 -21.35
N THR A 518 20.35 11.79 -20.97
CA THR A 518 20.90 11.64 -19.62
C THR A 518 20.60 12.87 -18.79
N TYR A 519 20.20 12.61 -17.53
CA TYR A 519 19.87 13.60 -16.51
C TYR A 519 20.72 13.37 -15.27
N TYR A 520 20.96 14.44 -14.55
CA TYR A 520 21.74 14.44 -13.32
C TYR A 520 20.91 15.07 -12.21
N MET A 521 20.60 14.29 -11.19
CA MET A 521 20.05 14.78 -9.94
C MET A 521 21.18 14.90 -8.95
N THR A 522 21.34 16.06 -8.33
CA THR A 522 22.41 16.29 -7.36
C THR A 522 21.88 16.94 -6.12
N ILE A 523 22.25 16.39 -4.96
CA ILE A 523 22.06 17.04 -3.66
C ILE A 523 23.39 17.57 -3.16
N TYR A 524 23.36 18.79 -2.60
CA TYR A 524 24.53 19.49 -2.07
C TYR A 524 24.33 19.80 -0.60
N ALA A 525 25.27 19.40 0.24
CA ALA A 525 25.34 19.75 1.65
C ALA A 525 26.23 20.99 1.81
N LEU A 526 25.66 22.11 2.26
CA LEU A 526 26.30 23.42 2.28
C LEU A 526 26.57 23.89 3.71
N SER A 527 27.72 24.56 3.91
CA SER A 527 28.12 25.15 5.19
C SER A 527 27.34 26.41 5.57
N SER A 528 26.64 27.03 4.65
CA SER A 528 25.71 28.15 4.85
C SER A 528 24.88 28.39 3.59
N LEU A 529 23.78 29.15 3.71
CA LEU A 529 23.04 29.62 2.54
C LEU A 529 23.86 30.66 1.80
N PRO A 530 24.13 30.48 0.47
CA PRO A 530 24.80 31.52 -0.33
C PRO A 530 24.07 32.86 -0.29
N SER A 531 24.81 33.95 -0.09
CA SER A 531 24.21 35.29 0.06
C SER A 531 23.62 35.85 -1.24
N SER A 532 24.05 35.35 -2.38
CA SER A 532 23.50 35.68 -3.70
C SER A 532 22.16 35.01 -4.02
N LEU A 533 21.80 33.97 -3.30
CA LEU A 533 20.51 33.32 -3.48
C LEU A 533 19.40 34.11 -2.75
N PRO A 534 18.24 34.31 -3.40
CA PRO A 534 17.12 34.98 -2.77
C PRO A 534 16.50 34.11 -1.67
N THR A 535 15.90 34.78 -0.68
CA THR A 535 15.11 34.14 0.37
C THR A 535 13.63 34.03 -0.02
N SER A 536 13.37 33.70 -1.27
CA SER A 536 12.05 33.45 -1.86
C SER A 536 12.24 32.74 -3.18
N ASP A 537 11.19 32.09 -3.67
CA ASP A 537 11.13 31.51 -5.01
C ASP A 537 11.55 32.50 -6.08
N SER A 538 12.28 32.03 -7.11
CA SER A 538 12.81 32.94 -8.12
C SER A 538 12.98 32.28 -9.49
N LEU A 539 12.38 32.88 -10.51
CA LEU A 539 12.58 32.48 -11.92
C LEU A 539 14.02 32.72 -12.43
N THR A 540 14.87 33.37 -11.66
CA THR A 540 16.26 33.67 -12.07
C THR A 540 17.27 32.66 -11.52
N VAL A 541 16.87 31.76 -10.65
CA VAL A 541 17.77 30.77 -10.05
C VAL A 541 17.59 29.43 -10.80
N ASP A 542 18.11 29.40 -12.01
CA ASP A 542 18.28 28.17 -12.78
C ASP A 542 19.49 27.37 -12.27
N TYR A 543 19.77 26.23 -12.90
CA TYR A 543 20.91 25.38 -12.53
C TYR A 543 22.23 26.17 -12.51
N SER A 544 22.48 26.97 -13.54
CA SER A 544 23.74 27.71 -13.66
C SER A 544 23.91 28.75 -12.56
N THR A 545 22.84 29.48 -12.26
CA THR A 545 22.82 30.50 -11.17
C THR A 545 22.97 29.81 -9.81
N LEU A 546 22.27 28.67 -9.59
CA LEU A 546 22.39 27.89 -8.36
C LEU A 546 23.83 27.43 -8.13
N ILE A 547 24.47 26.80 -9.11
CA ILE A 547 25.86 26.32 -9.00
C ILE A 547 26.86 27.43 -8.84
N GLN A 548 26.68 28.56 -9.54
CA GLN A 548 27.56 29.73 -9.40
C GLN A 548 27.55 30.28 -7.98
N SER A 549 26.39 30.27 -7.31
CA SER A 549 26.26 30.74 -5.93
C SER A 549 27.08 29.94 -4.92
N PHE A 550 27.36 28.66 -5.20
CA PHE A 550 28.14 27.80 -4.31
C PHE A 550 29.61 28.18 -4.21
N SER A 551 30.10 29.06 -5.09
CA SER A 551 31.44 29.67 -4.93
C SER A 551 31.58 30.55 -3.66
N GLU A 552 30.46 30.94 -3.04
CA GLU A 552 30.44 31.78 -1.83
C GLU A 552 30.52 30.97 -0.54
N VAL A 553 30.32 29.67 -0.61
CA VAL A 553 30.18 28.76 0.57
C VAL A 553 31.02 27.51 0.38
N THR A 554 31.19 26.72 1.44
CA THR A 554 31.83 25.43 1.32
C THR A 554 30.75 24.38 1.01
N ILE A 555 30.91 23.62 -0.06
CA ILE A 555 30.21 22.35 -0.27
C ILE A 555 30.88 21.33 0.64
N ILE A 556 30.20 20.92 1.70
CA ILE A 556 30.70 19.92 2.66
C ILE A 556 30.77 18.57 1.98
N ASP A 557 29.70 18.21 1.25
CA ASP A 557 29.62 17.01 0.46
C ASP A 557 28.53 17.16 -0.62
N GLN A 558 28.55 16.26 -1.61
CA GLN A 558 27.53 16.20 -2.64
C GLN A 558 27.35 14.78 -3.16
N VAL A 559 26.16 14.44 -3.57
CA VAL A 559 25.84 13.17 -4.23
C VAL A 559 25.19 13.45 -5.56
N VAL A 560 25.65 12.75 -6.60
CA VAL A 560 25.11 12.81 -7.96
C VAL A 560 24.48 11.50 -8.32
N LEU A 561 23.21 11.51 -8.66
CA LEU A 561 22.46 10.41 -9.24
C LEU A 561 22.27 10.66 -10.72
N GLU A 562 22.94 9.86 -11.56
CA GLU A 562 22.79 9.90 -13.02
C GLU A 562 21.68 8.93 -13.45
N TYR A 563 20.77 9.39 -14.31
CA TYR A 563 19.71 8.57 -14.84
C TYR A 563 19.36 8.94 -16.27
N THR A 564 18.66 8.03 -16.98
CA THR A 564 18.27 8.23 -18.39
C THR A 564 16.75 8.30 -18.51
N ALA A 565 16.27 9.00 -19.54
CA ALA A 565 14.88 8.94 -19.97
C ALA A 565 14.83 8.96 -21.51
N ASP A 566 13.98 8.12 -22.10
CA ASP A 566 13.72 7.94 -23.52
C ASP A 566 12.31 8.40 -23.92
#